data_e60fd471b5b270cd312a1cbd04e6749d
#
_entry.id   e60fd471b5b270cd312a1cbd04e6749d
#
_cell.length_a   1.000
_cell.length_b   1.000
_cell.length_c   1.000
_cell.angle_alpha   90.00
_cell.angle_beta   90.00
_cell.angle_gamma   90.00
#
_symmetry.space_group_name_H-M   'P 1'
#
loop_
_entity.id
_entity.type
_entity.pdbx_description
1 polymer ?
#
loop_
_entity_poly.entity_id
_entity_poly.type
_entity_poly.pdbx_seq_one_letter_code
_entity_poly.pdbx_strand_id
1 'polypeptide(L)'
;MKIGKYNFDLENDPIIMGILNVTPDSFSDGGKWDNIDAALKHTEDMIRDGAKIIDVGGESTRPGYTLISDEEEISRVVPVIEKIKENFDVPISLDTYKTNVARAGVEAGADMINDVWGLKWKDRDMADLVAKSKAAVCIMHNKDNISYSNYVEDVLAELKESIDIAHKAGVNDSQIVVDPGVGFGKDYEQNLLIIKYVDRLKELGYPVLLGTSRKSVIGLTLDVDKDNRMAGTVATTVMGYERGCSIFRVHD
;
A
#
# COMPACT_ATOMS: atom_id res chain seq x y z
N MET A 1 -3.87 15.29 6.42
CA MET A 1 -4.20 13.94 6.89
C MET A 1 -3.34 13.57 8.10
N LYS A 2 -3.89 12.85 9.08
CA LYS A 2 -3.12 12.36 10.24
C LYS A 2 -2.84 10.86 10.11
N ILE A 3 -1.57 10.46 10.24
CA ILE A 3 -1.13 9.04 10.26
C ILE A 3 -0.31 8.86 11.56
N GLY A 4 -0.84 8.12 12.53
CA GLY A 4 -0.27 8.03 13.85
C GLY A 4 -0.17 9.40 14.55
N LYS A 5 1.02 9.79 14.97
CA LYS A 5 1.30 11.13 15.57
C LYS A 5 1.65 12.20 14.52
N TYR A 6 1.82 11.84 13.24
CA TYR A 6 2.29 12.71 12.17
C TYR A 6 1.13 13.38 11.43
N ASN A 7 1.33 14.63 11.02
CA ASN A 7 0.37 15.37 10.21
C ASN A 7 0.99 15.67 8.85
N PHE A 8 0.29 15.31 7.78
CA PHE A 8 0.70 15.51 6.39
C PHE A 8 -0.26 16.46 5.69
N ASP A 9 0.29 17.46 5.00
CA ASP A 9 -0.45 18.30 4.05
C ASP A 9 -0.39 17.66 2.66
N LEU A 10 -1.13 16.56 2.49
CA LEU A 10 -1.11 15.76 1.26
C LEU A 10 -1.69 16.47 0.03
N GLU A 11 -2.32 17.63 0.21
CA GLU A 11 -2.81 18.46 -0.89
C GLU A 11 -1.69 19.27 -1.53
N ASN A 12 -0.76 19.79 -0.71
CA ASN A 12 0.30 20.68 -1.17
C ASN A 12 1.69 20.02 -1.14
N ASP A 13 1.89 18.97 -0.34
CA ASP A 13 3.17 18.29 -0.16
C ASP A 13 3.01 16.77 -0.31
N PRO A 14 2.96 16.24 -1.54
CA PRO A 14 2.89 14.81 -1.79
C PRO A 14 4.12 14.08 -1.27
N ILE A 15 3.93 12.85 -0.80
CA ILE A 15 4.94 12.10 -0.07
C ILE A 15 5.29 10.77 -0.72
N ILE A 16 6.49 10.29 -0.44
CA ILE A 16 6.97 8.96 -0.82
C ILE A 16 6.73 7.97 0.32
N MET A 17 6.16 6.82 -0.02
CA MET A 17 6.03 5.64 0.82
C MET A 17 7.00 4.57 0.32
N GLY A 18 8.01 4.27 1.12
CA GLY A 18 9.03 3.26 0.80
C GLY A 18 8.57 1.85 1.13
N ILE A 19 8.75 0.91 0.20
CA ILE A 19 8.34 -0.49 0.35
C ILE A 19 9.43 -1.30 1.05
N LEU A 20 9.08 -1.91 2.18
CA LEU A 20 9.93 -2.84 2.91
C LEU A 20 9.30 -4.24 2.92
N ASN A 21 9.73 -5.11 1.99
CA ASN A 21 9.29 -6.51 1.99
C ASN A 21 10.13 -7.34 2.96
N VAL A 22 9.47 -7.99 3.91
CA VAL A 22 10.09 -8.88 4.91
C VAL A 22 9.79 -10.35 4.63
N THR A 23 9.87 -10.74 3.36
CA THR A 23 9.71 -12.12 2.91
C THR A 23 11.05 -12.86 2.97
N PRO A 24 11.07 -14.20 3.11
CA PRO A 24 12.31 -14.98 3.17
C PRO A 24 13.27 -14.72 1.99
N ASP A 25 12.72 -14.48 0.80
CA ASP A 25 13.52 -14.22 -0.40
C ASP A 25 14.13 -12.80 -0.45
N SER A 26 13.62 -11.88 0.38
CA SER A 26 14.10 -10.50 0.40
C SER A 26 15.45 -10.34 1.12
N PHE A 27 15.81 -11.34 1.96
CA PHE A 27 17.03 -11.32 2.80
C PHE A 27 17.64 -12.73 2.85
N SER A 28 17.89 -13.34 1.71
CA SER A 28 18.11 -14.78 1.52
C SER A 28 19.39 -15.38 2.12
N ASP A 29 20.35 -14.59 2.60
CA ASP A 29 21.67 -15.10 2.98
C ASP A 29 21.98 -15.03 4.49
N GLY A 30 21.02 -14.66 5.35
CA GLY A 30 21.23 -14.47 6.79
C GLY A 30 20.24 -15.17 7.69
N GLY A 31 20.61 -15.31 8.97
CA GLY A 31 19.72 -15.78 10.02
C GLY A 31 18.62 -14.74 10.37
N LYS A 32 17.71 -15.09 11.29
CA LYS A 32 16.57 -14.22 11.66
C LYS A 32 16.99 -12.81 12.14
N TRP A 33 18.12 -12.68 12.79
CA TRP A 33 18.69 -11.40 13.26
C TRP A 33 19.30 -10.59 12.12
N ASP A 34 20.01 -11.26 11.19
CA ASP A 34 20.60 -10.61 10.02
C ASP A 34 19.51 -9.99 9.14
N ASN A 35 18.32 -10.59 9.10
CA ASN A 35 17.17 -10.08 8.38
C ASN A 35 16.60 -8.79 9.00
N ILE A 36 16.59 -8.69 10.34
CA ILE A 36 16.14 -7.47 11.04
C ILE A 36 17.13 -6.33 10.82
N ASP A 37 18.43 -6.58 10.96
CA ASP A 37 19.45 -5.56 10.74
C ASP A 37 19.46 -5.05 9.29
N ALA A 38 19.28 -5.95 8.32
CA ALA A 38 19.13 -5.57 6.91
C ALA A 38 17.85 -4.74 6.67
N ALA A 39 16.73 -5.09 7.32
CA ALA A 39 15.50 -4.32 7.25
C ALA A 39 15.66 -2.92 7.85
N LEU A 40 16.33 -2.80 9.01
CA LEU A 40 16.63 -1.50 9.64
C LEU A 40 17.55 -0.66 8.77
N LYS A 41 18.60 -1.26 8.20
CA LYS A 41 19.50 -0.55 7.28
C LYS A 41 18.77 -0.04 6.03
N HIS A 42 17.94 -0.87 5.43
CA HIS A 42 17.12 -0.44 4.29
C HIS A 42 16.11 0.64 4.66
N THR A 43 15.51 0.56 5.83
CA THR A 43 14.64 1.61 6.37
C THR A 43 15.39 2.93 6.53
N GLU A 44 16.59 2.91 7.11
CA GLU A 44 17.44 4.10 7.25
C GLU A 44 17.76 4.73 5.88
N ASP A 45 18.12 3.90 4.91
CA ASP A 45 18.43 4.36 3.55
C ASP A 45 17.19 5.00 2.88
N MET A 46 16.01 4.37 2.97
CA MET A 46 14.77 4.94 2.46
C MET A 46 14.41 6.28 3.12
N ILE A 47 14.55 6.41 4.44
CA ILE A 47 14.29 7.66 5.17
C ILE A 47 15.27 8.74 4.73
N ARG A 48 16.56 8.43 4.65
CA ARG A 48 17.59 9.35 4.17
C ARG A 48 17.30 9.84 2.75
N ASP A 49 16.81 8.95 1.89
CA ASP A 49 16.52 9.23 0.49
C ASP A 49 15.14 9.92 0.30
N GLY A 50 14.38 10.14 1.38
CA GLY A 50 13.20 11.00 1.40
C GLY A 50 11.86 10.31 1.65
N ALA A 51 11.84 9.00 1.92
CA ALA A 51 10.59 8.33 2.30
C ALA A 51 10.02 8.94 3.59
N LYS A 52 8.71 9.19 3.59
CA LYS A 52 7.97 9.75 4.73
C LYS A 52 7.09 8.73 5.44
N ILE A 53 6.87 7.57 4.83
CA ILE A 53 6.18 6.41 5.38
C ILE A 53 6.97 5.17 4.96
N ILE A 54 7.07 4.19 5.85
CA ILE A 54 7.63 2.86 5.53
C ILE A 54 6.47 1.86 5.48
N ASP A 55 6.31 1.17 4.36
CA ASP A 55 5.25 0.19 4.15
C ASP A 55 5.81 -1.23 4.27
N VAL A 56 5.52 -1.88 5.39
CA VAL A 56 6.05 -3.20 5.75
C VAL A 56 5.09 -4.28 5.24
N GLY A 57 5.61 -5.23 4.44
CA GLY A 57 4.82 -6.35 3.92
C GLY A 57 5.47 -7.71 4.21
N GLY A 58 4.72 -8.63 4.85
CA GLY A 58 5.17 -9.98 5.21
C GLY A 58 4.80 -11.07 4.20
N GLU A 59 3.81 -10.81 3.37
CA GLU A 59 3.34 -11.69 2.30
C GLU A 59 3.49 -11.01 0.95
N SER A 60 3.86 -11.78 -0.08
CA SER A 60 3.83 -11.24 -1.45
C SER A 60 2.40 -11.22 -1.95
N THR A 61 1.90 -10.07 -2.34
CA THR A 61 0.56 -9.91 -2.94
C THR A 61 0.58 -9.92 -4.47
N ARG A 62 1.71 -10.32 -5.09
CA ARG A 62 1.84 -10.40 -6.55
C ARG A 62 0.98 -11.54 -7.12
N PRO A 63 0.46 -11.41 -8.36
CA PRO A 63 -0.26 -12.51 -9.00
C PRO A 63 0.52 -13.84 -8.97
N GLY A 64 -0.12 -14.93 -8.51
CA GLY A 64 0.51 -16.24 -8.37
C GLY A 64 1.29 -16.47 -7.06
N TYR A 65 1.15 -15.58 -6.08
CA TYR A 65 1.77 -15.75 -4.76
C TYR A 65 1.20 -16.96 -4.00
N THR A 66 1.98 -17.47 -3.06
CA THR A 66 1.53 -18.51 -2.13
C THR A 66 1.01 -17.87 -0.86
N LEU A 67 -0.23 -18.17 -0.51
CA LEU A 67 -0.82 -17.74 0.77
C LEU A 67 -0.03 -18.36 1.93
N ILE A 68 0.32 -17.53 2.90
CA ILE A 68 0.89 -17.97 4.18
C ILE A 68 -0.16 -17.84 5.29
N SER A 69 0.06 -18.49 6.42
CA SER A 69 -0.85 -18.35 7.57
C SER A 69 -0.71 -16.96 8.22
N ASP A 70 -1.72 -16.57 9.00
CA ASP A 70 -1.68 -15.33 9.77
C ASP A 70 -0.50 -15.35 10.75
N GLU A 71 -0.24 -16.48 11.42
CA GLU A 71 0.85 -16.65 12.39
C GLU A 71 2.21 -16.47 11.73
N GLU A 72 2.38 -17.01 10.51
CA GLU A 72 3.62 -16.86 9.77
C GLU A 72 3.84 -15.39 9.37
N GLU A 73 2.83 -14.72 8.85
CA GLU A 73 2.93 -13.30 8.48
C GLU A 73 3.20 -12.42 9.70
N ILE A 74 2.49 -12.62 10.83
CA ILE A 74 2.73 -11.95 12.10
C ILE A 74 4.18 -12.13 12.56
N SER A 75 4.70 -13.36 12.49
CA SER A 75 6.08 -13.65 12.90
C SER A 75 7.14 -12.93 12.07
N ARG A 76 6.81 -12.51 10.85
CA ARG A 76 7.68 -11.74 9.95
C ARG A 76 7.58 -10.24 10.22
N VAL A 77 6.35 -9.70 10.30
CA VAL A 77 6.15 -8.24 10.31
C VAL A 77 6.28 -7.61 11.69
N VAL A 78 5.77 -8.25 12.74
CA VAL A 78 5.73 -7.67 14.10
C VAL A 78 7.14 -7.33 14.62
N PRO A 79 8.13 -8.22 14.61
CA PRO A 79 9.48 -7.89 15.11
C PRO A 79 10.14 -6.73 14.34
N VAL A 80 9.86 -6.62 13.03
CA VAL A 80 10.40 -5.55 12.20
C VAL A 80 9.73 -4.22 12.52
N ILE A 81 8.38 -4.20 12.67
CA ILE A 81 7.63 -3.00 13.07
C ILE A 81 8.14 -2.47 14.41
N GLU A 82 8.24 -3.33 15.43
CA GLU A 82 8.75 -2.96 16.75
C GLU A 82 10.16 -2.34 16.66
N LYS A 83 11.06 -2.96 15.90
CA LYS A 83 12.42 -2.47 15.75
C LYS A 83 12.52 -1.17 14.98
N ILE A 84 11.70 -0.96 13.94
CA ILE A 84 11.63 0.34 13.25
C ILE A 84 11.12 1.42 14.21
N LYS A 85 10.08 1.14 15.00
CA LYS A 85 9.53 2.11 15.98
C LYS A 85 10.51 2.46 17.10
N GLU A 86 11.38 1.52 17.50
CA GLU A 86 12.43 1.77 18.50
C GLU A 86 13.55 2.67 17.96
N ASN A 87 13.88 2.59 16.67
CA ASN A 87 15.08 3.20 16.10
C ASN A 87 14.80 4.46 15.25
N PHE A 88 13.60 4.61 14.70
CA PHE A 88 13.28 5.69 13.75
C PHE A 88 12.00 6.42 14.11
N ASP A 89 11.99 7.72 13.88
CA ASP A 89 10.81 8.57 14.01
C ASP A 89 10.09 8.70 12.67
N VAL A 90 9.42 7.62 12.24
CA VAL A 90 8.71 7.52 10.96
C VAL A 90 7.39 6.76 11.14
N PRO A 91 6.30 7.14 10.47
CA PRO A 91 5.08 6.35 10.47
C PRO A 91 5.26 5.06 9.68
N ILE A 92 4.63 3.99 10.18
CA ILE A 92 4.64 2.66 9.56
C ILE A 92 3.27 2.36 8.98
N SER A 93 3.24 1.97 7.72
CA SER A 93 2.12 1.30 7.07
C SER A 93 2.37 -0.20 7.08
N LEU A 94 1.34 -1.00 7.30
CA LEU A 94 1.39 -2.46 7.20
C LEU A 94 0.58 -2.91 6.00
N ASP A 95 1.26 -3.50 5.01
CA ASP A 95 0.66 -4.09 3.79
C ASP A 95 0.11 -5.46 4.14
N THR A 96 -1.18 -5.50 4.48
CA THR A 96 -1.91 -6.74 4.76
C THR A 96 -3.43 -6.55 4.60
N TYR A 97 -4.10 -7.60 4.16
CA TYR A 97 -5.55 -7.70 4.07
C TYR A 97 -6.15 -8.65 5.12
N LYS A 98 -5.30 -9.24 5.98
CA LYS A 98 -5.70 -10.20 7.03
C LYS A 98 -5.91 -9.45 8.35
N THR A 99 -7.13 -9.49 8.90
CA THR A 99 -7.47 -8.72 10.10
C THR A 99 -6.63 -9.08 11.32
N ASN A 100 -6.27 -10.36 11.50
CA ASN A 100 -5.43 -10.77 12.64
C ASN A 100 -4.00 -10.21 12.52
N VAL A 101 -3.43 -10.22 11.31
CA VAL A 101 -2.11 -9.62 11.03
C VAL A 101 -2.14 -8.12 11.26
N ALA A 102 -3.17 -7.44 10.75
CA ALA A 102 -3.37 -6.01 10.95
C ALA A 102 -3.49 -5.65 12.43
N ARG A 103 -4.22 -6.45 13.21
CA ARG A 103 -4.34 -6.27 14.67
C ARG A 103 -2.99 -6.35 15.36
N ALA A 104 -2.23 -7.42 15.12
CA ALA A 104 -0.90 -7.60 15.70
C ALA A 104 0.06 -6.48 15.28
N GLY A 105 0.01 -6.04 14.02
CA GLY A 105 0.83 -4.95 13.53
C GLY A 105 0.49 -3.59 14.15
N VAL A 106 -0.79 -3.28 14.34
CA VAL A 106 -1.22 -2.06 15.04
C VAL A 106 -0.79 -2.09 16.52
N GLU A 107 -0.91 -3.24 17.19
CA GLU A 107 -0.43 -3.42 18.56
C GLU A 107 1.10 -3.25 18.65
N ALA A 108 1.84 -3.66 17.61
CA ALA A 108 3.30 -3.46 17.49
C ALA A 108 3.69 -2.01 17.12
N GLY A 109 2.73 -1.16 16.74
CA GLY A 109 2.94 0.25 16.48
C GLY A 109 2.76 0.71 15.02
N ALA A 110 2.15 -0.09 14.15
CA ALA A 110 1.77 0.38 12.82
C ALA A 110 0.73 1.49 12.92
N ASP A 111 0.91 2.54 12.13
CA ASP A 111 0.08 3.77 12.14
C ASP A 111 -0.96 3.76 11.02
N MET A 112 -0.78 2.89 10.02
CA MET A 112 -1.62 2.76 8.83
C MET A 112 -1.73 1.30 8.41
N ILE A 113 -2.85 0.92 7.83
CA ILE A 113 -3.05 -0.37 7.18
C ILE A 113 -3.21 -0.12 5.68
N ASN A 114 -2.42 -0.82 4.86
CA ASN A 114 -2.53 -0.81 3.41
C ASN A 114 -3.25 -2.08 2.96
N ASP A 115 -4.57 -1.99 2.74
CA ASP A 115 -5.42 -3.14 2.46
C ASP A 115 -5.66 -3.30 0.96
N VAL A 116 -4.96 -4.25 0.35
CA VAL A 116 -5.05 -4.56 -1.10
C VAL A 116 -6.40 -5.17 -1.52
N TRP A 117 -7.29 -5.51 -0.58
CA TRP A 117 -8.65 -5.97 -0.85
C TRP A 117 -9.73 -4.94 -0.50
N GLY A 118 -9.32 -3.75 -0.05
CA GLY A 118 -10.22 -2.63 0.16
C GLY A 118 -11.38 -2.93 1.13
N LEU A 119 -11.07 -3.56 2.26
CA LEU A 119 -12.01 -3.94 3.32
C LEU A 119 -13.04 -5.02 2.90
N LYS A 120 -12.82 -5.67 1.76
CA LYS A 120 -13.74 -6.69 1.20
C LYS A 120 -13.26 -8.12 1.38
N TRP A 121 -12.14 -8.34 2.09
CA TRP A 121 -11.66 -9.69 2.35
C TRP A 121 -12.65 -10.49 3.21
N LYS A 122 -12.52 -11.80 3.21
CA LYS A 122 -13.53 -12.79 3.66
C LYS A 122 -14.06 -12.57 5.08
N ASP A 123 -13.23 -12.15 6.02
CA ASP A 123 -13.59 -11.94 7.43
C ASP A 123 -14.37 -10.64 7.68
N ARG A 124 -14.20 -9.64 6.81
CA ARG A 124 -14.84 -8.30 6.87
C ARG A 124 -14.67 -7.54 8.18
N ASP A 125 -13.80 -7.97 9.08
CA ASP A 125 -13.57 -7.35 10.40
C ASP A 125 -12.52 -6.24 10.34
N MET A 126 -11.85 -6.08 9.20
CA MET A 126 -10.80 -5.06 9.01
C MET A 126 -11.33 -3.65 9.25
N ALA A 127 -12.51 -3.32 8.76
CA ALA A 127 -13.11 -1.99 8.95
C ALA A 127 -13.37 -1.68 10.44
N ASP A 128 -13.84 -2.66 11.21
CA ASP A 128 -14.04 -2.53 12.66
C ASP A 128 -12.71 -2.34 13.40
N LEU A 129 -11.65 -3.04 12.98
CA LEU A 129 -10.32 -2.87 13.53
C LEU A 129 -9.79 -1.45 13.28
N VAL A 130 -9.89 -0.94 12.04
CA VAL A 130 -9.48 0.42 11.66
C VAL A 130 -10.23 1.46 12.48
N ALA A 131 -11.55 1.32 12.62
CA ALA A 131 -12.37 2.25 13.39
C ALA A 131 -11.97 2.30 14.88
N LYS A 132 -11.70 1.12 15.49
CA LYS A 132 -11.31 0.99 16.92
C LYS A 132 -9.90 1.48 17.19
N SER A 133 -8.94 1.13 16.34
CA SER A 133 -7.53 1.50 16.50
C SER A 133 -7.24 2.94 16.14
N LYS A 134 -8.10 3.55 15.31
CA LYS A 134 -7.88 4.87 14.69
C LYS A 134 -6.64 4.95 13.80
N ALA A 135 -6.12 3.81 13.35
CA ALA A 135 -5.10 3.76 12.31
C ALA A 135 -5.64 4.36 11.01
N ALA A 136 -4.75 4.93 10.19
CA ALA A 136 -5.11 5.27 8.82
C ALA A 136 -5.32 3.99 8.01
N VAL A 137 -6.07 4.07 6.91
CA VAL A 137 -6.27 2.94 6.00
C VAL A 137 -6.17 3.37 4.55
N CYS A 138 -5.39 2.63 3.76
CA CYS A 138 -5.43 2.70 2.31
C CYS A 138 -6.40 1.63 1.80
N ILE A 139 -7.45 2.09 1.14
CA ILE A 139 -8.48 1.26 0.54
C ILE A 139 -8.15 1.09 -0.94
N MET A 140 -7.63 -0.09 -1.33
CA MET A 140 -7.25 -0.35 -2.70
C MET A 140 -8.37 -1.05 -3.48
N HIS A 141 -8.54 -0.67 -4.75
CA HIS A 141 -9.42 -1.38 -5.68
C HIS A 141 -8.78 -2.68 -6.14
N ASN A 142 -9.41 -3.80 -5.80
CA ASN A 142 -9.04 -5.13 -6.25
C ASN A 142 -10.29 -6.01 -6.43
N LYS A 143 -10.23 -6.96 -7.38
CA LYS A 143 -11.25 -7.98 -7.59
C LYS A 143 -10.69 -9.19 -8.36
N ASP A 144 -11.30 -10.35 -8.17
CA ASP A 144 -10.91 -11.58 -8.89
C ASP A 144 -11.36 -11.57 -10.35
N ASN A 145 -12.53 -11.02 -10.61
CA ASN A 145 -13.09 -10.97 -11.97
C ASN A 145 -12.74 -9.62 -12.64
N ILE A 146 -11.95 -9.66 -13.70
CA ILE A 146 -11.52 -8.49 -14.49
C ILE A 146 -12.57 -7.96 -15.49
N SER A 147 -13.84 -8.39 -15.38
CA SER A 147 -14.93 -7.90 -16.21
C SER A 147 -15.46 -6.57 -15.70
N TYR A 148 -15.55 -5.59 -16.59
CA TYR A 148 -16.07 -4.24 -16.34
C TYR A 148 -17.04 -3.84 -17.45
N SER A 149 -18.10 -3.10 -17.12
CA SER A 149 -19.06 -2.55 -18.07
C SER A 149 -18.64 -1.16 -18.56
N ASN A 150 -18.25 -0.31 -17.61
CA ASN A 150 -17.64 1.00 -17.86
C ASN A 150 -16.45 1.16 -16.91
N TYR A 151 -15.28 0.79 -17.38
CA TYR A 151 -14.11 0.46 -16.56
C TYR A 151 -13.79 1.49 -15.44
N VAL A 152 -13.62 2.77 -15.80
CA VAL A 152 -13.23 3.79 -14.81
C VAL A 152 -14.37 4.05 -13.82
N GLU A 153 -15.60 4.13 -14.29
CA GLU A 153 -16.77 4.33 -13.44
C GLU A 153 -17.02 3.14 -12.51
N ASP A 154 -16.80 1.93 -12.99
CA ASP A 154 -16.93 0.71 -12.17
C ASP A 154 -15.87 0.70 -11.05
N VAL A 155 -14.60 1.10 -11.35
CA VAL A 155 -13.56 1.24 -10.34
C VAL A 155 -13.95 2.27 -9.26
N LEU A 156 -14.46 3.43 -9.66
CA LEU A 156 -14.91 4.46 -8.72
C LEU A 156 -16.10 3.96 -7.86
N ALA A 157 -17.06 3.29 -8.47
CA ALA A 157 -18.21 2.74 -7.76
C ALA A 157 -17.79 1.67 -6.74
N GLU A 158 -16.87 0.76 -7.13
CA GLU A 158 -16.37 -0.31 -6.25
C GLU A 158 -15.51 0.24 -5.11
N LEU A 159 -14.74 1.33 -5.33
CA LEU A 159 -14.05 2.04 -4.24
C LEU A 159 -15.05 2.73 -3.30
N LYS A 160 -16.10 3.33 -3.84
CA LYS A 160 -17.16 3.93 -3.02
C LYS A 160 -17.85 2.92 -2.12
N GLU A 161 -18.10 1.70 -2.61
CA GLU A 161 -18.62 0.61 -1.78
C GLU A 161 -17.69 0.30 -0.59
N SER A 162 -16.36 0.27 -0.82
CA SER A 162 -15.37 0.05 0.23
C SER A 162 -15.35 1.20 1.23
N ILE A 163 -15.47 2.45 0.78
CA ILE A 163 -15.60 3.64 1.64
C ILE A 163 -16.88 3.55 2.48
N ASP A 164 -18.00 3.12 1.88
CA ASP A 164 -19.27 2.93 2.61
C ASP A 164 -19.14 1.83 3.69
N ILE A 165 -18.36 0.77 3.45
CA ILE A 165 -18.02 -0.23 4.47
C ILE A 165 -17.25 0.41 5.62
N ALA A 166 -16.21 1.21 5.32
CA ALA A 166 -15.43 1.93 6.31
C ALA A 166 -16.32 2.85 7.18
N HIS A 167 -17.17 3.65 6.56
CA HIS A 167 -18.10 4.55 7.27
C HIS A 167 -19.09 3.81 8.16
N LYS A 168 -19.67 2.71 7.69
CA LYS A 168 -20.59 1.88 8.49
C LYS A 168 -19.93 1.31 9.73
N ALA A 169 -18.64 1.02 9.69
CA ALA A 169 -17.84 0.59 10.83
C ALA A 169 -17.42 1.76 11.76
N GLY A 170 -17.59 3.03 11.34
CA GLY A 170 -17.23 4.21 12.12
C GLY A 170 -15.82 4.75 11.83
N VAL A 171 -15.20 4.37 10.70
CA VAL A 171 -13.95 4.98 10.24
C VAL A 171 -14.22 6.43 9.80
N ASN A 172 -13.37 7.37 10.22
CA ASN A 172 -13.52 8.77 9.85
C ASN A 172 -12.86 9.06 8.50
N ASP A 173 -13.37 10.04 7.76
CA ASP A 173 -12.80 10.48 6.48
C ASP A 173 -11.30 10.79 6.56
N SER A 174 -10.86 11.38 7.67
CA SER A 174 -9.46 11.74 7.90
C SER A 174 -8.50 10.54 8.04
N GLN A 175 -9.03 9.31 8.12
CA GLN A 175 -8.26 8.07 8.18
C GLN A 175 -8.10 7.41 6.81
N ILE A 176 -8.87 7.82 5.80
CA ILE A 176 -9.02 7.11 4.53
C ILE A 176 -8.08 7.68 3.46
N VAL A 177 -7.38 6.77 2.77
CA VAL A 177 -6.67 6.97 1.50
C VAL A 177 -7.24 5.98 0.50
N VAL A 178 -7.31 6.31 -0.78
CA VAL A 178 -7.77 5.42 -1.84
C VAL A 178 -6.65 5.09 -2.82
N ASP A 179 -6.62 3.87 -3.35
CA ASP A 179 -5.63 3.41 -4.35
C ASP A 179 -6.38 2.76 -5.53
N PRO A 180 -6.09 3.14 -6.78
CA PRO A 180 -6.71 2.56 -7.96
C PRO A 180 -6.37 1.08 -8.19
N GLY A 181 -5.37 0.53 -7.50
CA GLY A 181 -4.97 -0.87 -7.61
C GLY A 181 -4.33 -1.22 -8.95
N VAL A 182 -3.35 -0.41 -9.41
CA VAL A 182 -2.58 -0.75 -10.61
C VAL A 182 -1.93 -2.13 -10.45
N GLY A 183 -2.15 -3.04 -11.41
CA GLY A 183 -1.64 -4.42 -11.38
C GLY A 183 -2.49 -5.42 -10.61
N PHE A 184 -3.69 -5.02 -10.13
CA PHE A 184 -4.62 -5.88 -9.40
C PHE A 184 -5.99 -5.88 -10.07
N GLY A 185 -6.53 -7.08 -10.37
CA GLY A 185 -7.84 -7.22 -11.01
C GLY A 185 -7.96 -6.43 -12.33
N LYS A 186 -6.88 -6.31 -13.09
CA LYS A 186 -6.80 -5.50 -14.31
C LYS A 186 -5.87 -6.12 -15.34
N ASP A 187 -6.28 -6.08 -16.60
CA ASP A 187 -5.40 -6.40 -17.72
C ASP A 187 -4.45 -5.24 -18.06
N TYR A 188 -3.64 -5.39 -19.12
CA TYR A 188 -2.65 -4.38 -19.52
C TYR A 188 -3.30 -3.05 -19.89
N GLU A 189 -4.32 -3.08 -20.75
CA GLU A 189 -5.00 -1.87 -21.22
C GLU A 189 -5.72 -1.15 -20.07
N GLN A 190 -6.35 -1.90 -19.18
CA GLN A 190 -7.00 -1.37 -17.98
C GLN A 190 -6.00 -0.71 -17.04
N ASN A 191 -4.78 -1.25 -16.91
CA ASN A 191 -3.73 -0.61 -16.14
C ASN A 191 -3.25 0.71 -16.75
N LEU A 192 -3.13 0.79 -18.08
CA LEU A 192 -2.82 2.04 -18.76
C LEU A 192 -3.94 3.07 -18.60
N LEU A 193 -5.20 2.63 -18.71
CA LEU A 193 -6.35 3.52 -18.55
C LEU A 193 -6.47 4.06 -17.14
N ILE A 194 -6.27 3.25 -16.10
CA ILE A 194 -6.42 3.75 -14.74
C ILE A 194 -5.28 4.70 -14.34
N ILE A 195 -4.06 4.53 -14.86
CA ILE A 195 -2.98 5.50 -14.71
C ILE A 195 -3.32 6.81 -15.44
N LYS A 196 -3.86 6.70 -16.65
CA LYS A 196 -4.27 7.87 -17.46
C LYS A 196 -5.36 8.69 -16.79
N TYR A 197 -6.32 8.04 -16.15
CA TYR A 197 -7.50 8.67 -15.55
C TYR A 197 -7.47 8.65 -14.00
N VAL A 198 -6.28 8.58 -13.40
CA VAL A 198 -6.15 8.51 -11.93
C VAL A 198 -6.69 9.75 -11.22
N ASP A 199 -6.72 10.90 -11.88
CA ASP A 199 -7.34 12.13 -11.41
C ASP A 199 -8.84 11.97 -11.09
N ARG A 200 -9.54 11.02 -11.72
CA ARG A 200 -10.93 10.71 -11.43
C ARG A 200 -11.15 10.20 -9.99
N LEU A 201 -10.13 9.58 -9.37
CA LEU A 201 -10.24 9.15 -7.97
C LEU A 201 -10.41 10.31 -7.00
N LYS A 202 -10.00 11.53 -7.35
CA LYS A 202 -10.23 12.73 -6.54
C LYS A 202 -11.71 13.05 -6.34
N GLU A 203 -12.59 12.57 -7.25
CA GLU A 203 -14.05 12.72 -7.13
C GLU A 203 -14.59 11.99 -5.87
N LEU A 204 -13.86 11.02 -5.33
CA LEU A 204 -14.19 10.34 -4.10
C LEU A 204 -13.95 11.21 -2.84
N GLY A 205 -13.15 12.29 -2.95
CA GLY A 205 -12.89 13.24 -1.87
C GLY A 205 -11.77 12.85 -0.89
N TYR A 206 -10.93 11.87 -1.27
CA TYR A 206 -9.84 11.34 -0.42
C TYR A 206 -8.47 11.51 -1.09
N PRO A 207 -7.37 11.54 -0.30
CA PRO A 207 -6.03 11.44 -0.84
C PRO A 207 -5.85 10.16 -1.66
N VAL A 208 -5.12 10.26 -2.77
CA VAL A 208 -4.89 9.13 -3.68
C VAL A 208 -3.47 8.62 -3.51
N LEU A 209 -3.34 7.32 -3.22
CA LEU A 209 -2.08 6.60 -3.29
C LEU A 209 -1.92 5.98 -4.68
N LEU A 210 -0.74 6.10 -5.27
CA LEU A 210 -0.39 5.47 -6.53
C LEU A 210 0.84 4.57 -6.38
N GLY A 211 0.67 3.28 -6.62
CA GLY A 211 1.73 2.28 -6.59
C GLY A 211 1.97 1.67 -7.96
N THR A 212 2.87 2.25 -8.76
CA THR A 212 3.26 1.72 -10.09
C THR A 212 4.64 1.08 -10.11
N SER A 213 5.42 1.27 -9.05
CA SER A 213 6.82 0.91 -8.98
C SER A 213 7.09 -0.53 -9.38
N ARG A 214 7.97 -0.70 -10.38
CA ARG A 214 8.42 -1.97 -10.95
C ARG A 214 7.31 -2.91 -11.43
N LYS A 215 6.07 -2.41 -11.63
CA LYS A 215 4.92 -3.24 -12.05
C LYS A 215 5.01 -3.66 -13.52
N SER A 216 4.31 -4.75 -13.86
CA SER A 216 4.33 -5.36 -15.20
C SER A 216 3.87 -4.40 -16.31
N VAL A 217 2.95 -3.49 -16.01
CA VAL A 217 2.49 -2.49 -16.97
C VAL A 217 3.64 -1.65 -17.52
N ILE A 218 4.62 -1.28 -16.67
CA ILE A 218 5.83 -0.56 -17.10
C ILE A 218 6.71 -1.46 -17.98
N GLY A 219 6.94 -2.70 -17.55
CA GLY A 219 7.77 -3.64 -18.30
C GLY A 219 7.21 -3.95 -19.68
N LEU A 220 5.89 -4.15 -19.79
CA LEU A 220 5.20 -4.38 -21.06
C LEU A 220 5.21 -3.15 -21.96
N THR A 221 5.07 -1.94 -21.38
CA THR A 221 5.08 -0.69 -22.15
C THR A 221 6.46 -0.37 -22.74
N LEU A 222 7.52 -0.61 -21.97
CA LEU A 222 8.88 -0.24 -22.35
C LEU A 222 9.70 -1.40 -22.93
N ASP A 223 9.13 -2.61 -22.94
CA ASP A 223 9.81 -3.86 -23.30
C ASP A 223 11.11 -4.08 -22.49
N VAL A 224 11.00 -3.96 -21.15
CA VAL A 224 12.12 -4.11 -20.23
C VAL A 224 11.80 -5.09 -19.10
N ASP A 225 12.85 -5.75 -18.59
CA ASP A 225 12.78 -6.59 -17.40
C ASP A 225 12.52 -5.78 -16.12
N LYS A 226 12.32 -6.49 -15.00
CA LYS A 226 11.93 -5.88 -13.71
C LYS A 226 12.96 -4.88 -13.18
N ASP A 227 14.25 -5.13 -13.38
CA ASP A 227 15.33 -4.32 -12.81
C ASP A 227 15.55 -3.03 -13.61
N ASN A 228 15.06 -2.97 -14.84
CA ASN A 228 15.16 -1.82 -15.74
C ASN A 228 13.89 -0.93 -15.78
N ARG A 229 12.99 -1.05 -14.77
CA ARG A 229 11.71 -0.31 -14.73
C ARG A 229 11.77 1.03 -13.98
N MET A 230 12.92 1.45 -13.47
CA MET A 230 13.05 2.68 -12.68
C MET A 230 12.57 3.92 -13.46
N ALA A 231 13.05 4.12 -14.69
CA ALA A 231 12.64 5.26 -15.51
C ALA A 231 11.11 5.34 -15.72
N GLY A 232 10.47 4.19 -15.97
CA GLY A 232 9.01 4.11 -16.09
C GLY A 232 8.29 4.33 -14.75
N THR A 233 8.87 3.90 -13.64
CA THR A 233 8.36 4.22 -12.30
C THR A 233 8.37 5.72 -12.07
N VAL A 234 9.48 6.41 -12.33
CA VAL A 234 9.60 7.87 -12.20
C VAL A 234 8.59 8.58 -13.11
N ALA A 235 8.49 8.18 -14.39
CA ALA A 235 7.54 8.76 -15.32
C ALA A 235 6.09 8.65 -14.83
N THR A 236 5.67 7.46 -14.36
CA THR A 236 4.31 7.25 -13.85
C THR A 236 4.07 7.95 -12.51
N THR A 237 5.10 8.14 -11.68
CA THR A 237 5.04 8.93 -10.45
C THR A 237 4.78 10.42 -10.78
N VAL A 238 5.54 10.99 -11.73
CA VAL A 238 5.33 12.38 -12.18
C VAL A 238 3.94 12.55 -12.80
N MET A 239 3.50 11.62 -13.65
CA MET A 239 2.14 11.65 -14.21
C MET A 239 1.08 11.62 -13.11
N GLY A 240 1.26 10.80 -12.08
CA GLY A 240 0.36 10.73 -10.94
C GLY A 240 0.35 12.03 -10.13
N TYR A 241 1.53 12.62 -9.88
CA TYR A 241 1.66 13.91 -9.21
C TYR A 241 0.89 15.02 -9.95
N GLU A 242 1.11 15.18 -11.24
CA GLU A 242 0.40 16.16 -12.07
C GLU A 242 -1.12 15.95 -12.09
N ARG A 243 -1.58 14.72 -11.84
CA ARG A 243 -3.00 14.34 -11.74
C ARG A 243 -3.54 14.39 -10.31
N GLY A 244 -2.73 14.83 -9.35
CA GLY A 244 -3.11 15.08 -7.97
C GLY A 244 -3.13 13.83 -7.07
N CYS A 245 -2.33 12.80 -7.39
CA CYS A 245 -1.99 11.78 -6.40
C CYS A 245 -1.12 12.38 -5.30
N SER A 246 -1.31 11.91 -4.08
CA SER A 246 -0.71 12.49 -2.88
C SER A 246 0.34 11.58 -2.23
N ILE A 247 0.27 10.27 -2.43
CA ILE A 247 1.19 9.28 -1.87
C ILE A 247 1.70 8.38 -3.00
N PHE A 248 3.02 8.22 -3.07
CA PHE A 248 3.66 7.37 -4.09
C PHE A 248 4.38 6.22 -3.42
N ARG A 249 3.89 5.00 -3.68
CA ARG A 249 4.45 3.77 -3.10
C ARG A 249 5.49 3.18 -4.04
N VAL A 250 6.76 3.19 -3.61
CA VAL A 250 7.92 2.86 -4.47
C VAL A 250 8.93 1.95 -3.76
N HIS A 251 9.75 1.24 -4.57
CA HIS A 251 10.84 0.40 -4.09
C HIS A 251 12.17 1.15 -3.98
N ASP A 252 12.35 2.20 -4.83
CA ASP A 252 13.61 2.92 -5.05
C ASP A 252 13.46 4.40 -4.72
#